data_cf8c76d71919a80c47178ffa5384321d
#
_entry.id   cf8c76d71919a80c47178ffa5384321d
#
_cell.length_a   1.000
_cell.length_b   1.000
_cell.length_c   1.000
_cell.angle_alpha   90.00
_cell.angle_beta   90.00
_cell.angle_gamma   90.00
#
_symmetry.space_group_name_H-M   'P 1'
#
loop_
_entity.id
_entity.type
_entity.pdbx_description
1 polymer ?
#
loop_
_entity_poly.entity_id
_entity_poly.type
_entity_poly.pdbx_seq_one_letter_code
_entity_poly.pdbx_strand_id
1 'polypeptide(L)'
;MTRGPNEMTEQRTTTTTTIQSTALRSTAPRTAAFRRTAGTIGAAVGALTLAALLPGTGTAAPAAARAVPPRLGTCAAGELCLWEKDDFKGARQTYELSGTDIDSCVPLPAGTTAHSLANRTGRPVTTYQSATCGETGEFETYPGTGTWLPSSPYRVRAFKIWER
;
A
#
# COMPACT_ATOMS: atom_id res chain seq x y z
N MET A 1 -24.50 64.92 5.00
CA MET A 1 -23.35 64.29 4.37
C MET A 1 -23.63 62.80 4.29
N THR A 2 -24.14 62.38 3.16
CA THR A 2 -24.73 61.05 2.90
C THR A 2 -23.68 60.16 2.25
N ARG A 3 -23.44 59.01 2.85
CA ARG A 3 -22.61 57.96 2.26
C ARG A 3 -23.51 56.95 1.52
N GLY A 4 -23.28 56.79 0.22
CA GLY A 4 -23.92 55.80 -0.59
C GLY A 4 -23.32 54.38 -0.38
N PRO A 5 -24.10 53.32 -0.55
CA PRO A 5 -23.61 51.97 -0.49
C PRO A 5 -22.98 51.54 -1.83
N ASN A 6 -21.79 50.92 -1.76
CA ASN A 6 -21.12 50.26 -2.87
C ASN A 6 -21.84 48.92 -3.20
N GLU A 7 -22.50 48.88 -4.34
CA GLU A 7 -22.99 47.65 -4.96
C GLU A 7 -21.84 46.88 -5.56
N MET A 8 -21.53 45.73 -4.98
CA MET A 8 -20.61 44.77 -5.55
C MET A 8 -21.39 43.87 -6.52
N THR A 9 -21.21 44.09 -7.81
CA THR A 9 -21.77 43.29 -8.87
C THR A 9 -21.11 41.89 -8.87
N GLU A 10 -21.86 40.89 -8.43
CA GLU A 10 -21.47 39.47 -8.47
C GLU A 10 -21.59 38.96 -9.91
N GLN A 11 -20.48 38.83 -10.60
CA GLN A 11 -20.43 38.15 -11.90
C GLN A 11 -20.37 36.62 -11.70
N ARG A 12 -21.51 35.99 -11.84
CA ARG A 12 -21.67 34.55 -11.86
C ARG A 12 -21.22 33.99 -13.22
N THR A 13 -19.98 33.55 -13.31
CA THR A 13 -19.48 32.83 -14.49
C THR A 13 -19.91 31.36 -14.40
N THR A 14 -20.93 31.00 -15.18
CA THR A 14 -21.38 29.62 -15.32
C THR A 14 -20.50 28.89 -16.33
N THR A 15 -19.50 28.14 -15.86
CA THR A 15 -18.69 27.28 -16.71
C THR A 15 -19.40 25.94 -16.86
N THR A 16 -20.04 25.73 -18.00
CA THR A 16 -20.63 24.43 -18.39
C THR A 16 -19.50 23.49 -18.81
N THR A 17 -19.09 22.58 -17.92
CA THR A 17 -18.14 21.53 -18.26
C THR A 17 -18.87 20.36 -18.92
N THR A 18 -18.69 20.24 -20.22
CA THR A 18 -19.16 19.09 -21.00
C THR A 18 -18.31 17.87 -20.67
N ILE A 19 -18.90 16.90 -19.97
CA ILE A 19 -18.26 15.61 -19.67
C ILE A 19 -18.35 14.73 -20.90
N GLN A 20 -17.26 14.59 -21.64
CA GLN A 20 -17.12 13.57 -22.68
C GLN A 20 -16.84 12.22 -22.02
N SER A 21 -17.85 11.35 -22.04
CA SER A 21 -17.73 9.95 -21.63
C SER A 21 -16.94 9.17 -22.68
N THR A 22 -15.66 8.96 -22.45
CA THR A 22 -14.84 8.04 -23.24
C THR A 22 -15.09 6.62 -22.76
N ALA A 23 -15.84 5.85 -23.52
CA ALA A 23 -16.09 4.43 -23.28
C ALA A 23 -14.79 3.63 -23.43
N LEU A 24 -14.23 3.17 -22.31
CA LEU A 24 -13.11 2.23 -22.28
C LEU A 24 -13.62 0.85 -22.72
N ARG A 25 -13.21 0.42 -23.91
CA ARG A 25 -13.38 -0.95 -24.41
C ARG A 25 -12.62 -1.91 -23.50
N SER A 26 -13.37 -2.70 -22.75
CA SER A 26 -12.87 -3.83 -22.00
C SER A 26 -12.38 -4.91 -22.96
N THR A 27 -11.06 -5.13 -23.02
CA THR A 27 -10.46 -6.26 -23.74
C THR A 27 -10.34 -7.41 -22.75
N ALA A 28 -11.20 -8.41 -22.87
CA ALA A 28 -11.15 -9.63 -22.06
C ALA A 28 -9.87 -10.44 -22.33
N PRO A 29 -9.20 -11.00 -21.32
CA PRO A 29 -8.07 -11.87 -21.53
C PRO A 29 -8.55 -13.24 -22.09
N ARG A 30 -7.92 -13.68 -23.17
CA ARG A 30 -8.10 -15.01 -23.76
C ARG A 30 -7.57 -16.05 -22.79
N THR A 31 -8.45 -16.90 -22.29
CA THR A 31 -8.09 -18.14 -21.58
C THR A 31 -7.38 -19.10 -22.54
N ALA A 32 -6.10 -19.35 -22.29
CA ALA A 32 -5.35 -20.41 -22.97
C ALA A 32 -5.83 -21.76 -22.44
N ALA A 33 -6.46 -22.53 -23.31
CA ALA A 33 -6.87 -23.89 -23.04
C ALA A 33 -5.63 -24.80 -22.99
N PHE A 34 -5.31 -25.33 -21.82
CA PHE A 34 -4.32 -26.38 -21.64
C PHE A 34 -4.89 -27.70 -22.20
N ARG A 35 -4.39 -28.10 -23.37
CA ARG A 35 -4.67 -29.44 -23.92
C ARG A 35 -3.91 -30.49 -23.10
N ARG A 36 -4.65 -31.31 -22.37
CA ARG A 36 -4.14 -32.55 -21.78
C ARG A 36 -4.00 -33.58 -22.89
N THR A 37 -2.78 -33.92 -23.24
CA THR A 37 -2.48 -35.08 -24.09
C THR A 37 -2.53 -36.36 -23.23
N ALA A 38 -3.50 -37.19 -23.49
CA ALA A 38 -3.58 -38.55 -22.94
C ALA A 38 -2.51 -39.39 -23.63
N GLY A 39 -1.49 -39.85 -22.88
CA GLY A 39 -0.49 -40.78 -23.33
C GLY A 39 -1.02 -42.20 -23.23
N THR A 40 -0.99 -42.92 -24.35
CA THR A 40 -1.37 -44.32 -24.53
C THR A 40 -0.45 -45.28 -23.79
N ILE A 41 -1.07 -46.25 -23.13
CA ILE A 41 -0.42 -47.39 -22.49
C ILE A 41 0.11 -48.33 -23.59
N GLY A 42 1.43 -48.44 -23.69
CA GLY A 42 2.10 -49.47 -24.48
C GLY A 42 2.68 -50.56 -23.56
N ALA A 43 2.10 -51.75 -23.60
CA ALA A 43 2.69 -52.94 -22.97
C ALA A 43 3.81 -53.47 -23.84
N ALA A 44 5.03 -53.56 -23.31
CA ALA A 44 6.12 -54.34 -23.92
C ALA A 44 6.81 -55.21 -22.87
N VAL A 45 6.78 -56.49 -23.16
CA VAL A 45 7.34 -57.61 -22.42
C VAL A 45 8.85 -57.70 -22.60
N GLY A 46 9.59 -57.90 -21.50
CA GLY A 46 10.82 -58.70 -21.51
C GLY A 46 12.13 -58.02 -21.74
N ALA A 47 12.95 -57.94 -20.69
CA ALA A 47 14.33 -58.39 -20.64
C ALA A 47 14.89 -58.19 -19.21
N LEU A 48 15.28 -59.30 -18.58
CA LEU A 48 16.09 -59.29 -17.36
C LEU A 48 17.48 -58.74 -17.73
N THR A 49 17.79 -57.53 -17.26
CA THR A 49 19.15 -57.04 -17.22
C THR A 49 19.54 -56.80 -15.76
N LEU A 50 20.58 -57.52 -15.33
CA LEU A 50 21.27 -57.25 -14.06
C LEU A 50 21.70 -55.79 -14.04
N ALA A 51 21.01 -54.99 -13.27
CA ALA A 51 21.43 -53.60 -13.03
C ALA A 51 22.43 -53.59 -11.87
N ALA A 52 23.67 -53.21 -12.18
CA ALA A 52 24.70 -52.90 -11.23
C ALA A 52 24.23 -51.77 -10.30
N LEU A 53 24.30 -52.02 -8.98
CA LEU A 53 24.12 -50.97 -7.94
C LEU A 53 25.25 -49.95 -8.04
N LEU A 54 25.02 -48.89 -8.79
CA LEU A 54 25.83 -47.68 -8.69
C LEU A 54 25.30 -46.90 -7.47
N PRO A 55 26.18 -46.51 -6.51
CA PRO A 55 25.77 -45.60 -5.47
C PRO A 55 25.48 -44.24 -6.12
N GLY A 56 24.19 -43.89 -6.24
CA GLY A 56 23.76 -42.60 -6.70
C GLY A 56 24.23 -41.54 -5.70
N THR A 57 25.18 -40.71 -6.13
CA THR A 57 25.48 -39.48 -5.43
C THR A 57 24.23 -38.59 -5.53
N GLY A 58 23.37 -38.68 -4.53
CA GLY A 58 22.21 -37.79 -4.39
C GLY A 58 22.73 -36.38 -4.17
N THR A 59 22.69 -35.58 -5.23
CA THR A 59 22.83 -34.11 -5.09
C THR A 59 21.63 -33.62 -4.27
N ALA A 60 21.88 -33.37 -2.97
CA ALA A 60 20.88 -32.72 -2.12
C ALA A 60 20.53 -31.37 -2.75
N ALA A 61 19.30 -31.22 -3.22
CA ALA A 61 18.81 -29.93 -3.67
C ALA A 61 18.96 -28.93 -2.51
N PRO A 62 19.47 -27.73 -2.77
CA PRO A 62 19.56 -26.71 -1.72
C PRO A 62 18.17 -26.52 -1.11
N ALA A 63 18.06 -26.73 0.21
CA ALA A 63 16.83 -26.46 0.94
C ALA A 63 16.48 -25.00 0.71
N ALA A 64 15.37 -24.72 0.04
CA ALA A 64 14.87 -23.36 -0.15
C ALA A 64 14.77 -22.73 1.23
N ALA A 65 15.59 -21.69 1.45
CA ALA A 65 15.56 -20.92 2.68
C ALA A 65 14.13 -20.43 2.86
N ARG A 66 13.44 -20.92 3.91
CA ARG A 66 12.10 -20.42 4.26
C ARG A 66 12.25 -18.94 4.57
N ALA A 67 11.67 -18.09 3.71
CA ALA A 67 11.59 -16.67 3.98
C ALA A 67 10.89 -16.49 5.33
N VAL A 68 11.59 -15.90 6.30
CA VAL A 68 11.00 -15.54 7.59
C VAL A 68 9.93 -14.50 7.27
N PRO A 69 8.67 -14.71 7.69
CA PRO A 69 7.63 -13.72 7.43
C PRO A 69 8.04 -12.39 8.05
N PRO A 70 7.79 -11.26 7.35
CA PRO A 70 8.14 -9.94 7.86
C PRO A 70 7.45 -9.72 9.21
N ARG A 71 8.23 -9.30 10.21
CA ARG A 71 7.69 -8.96 11.53
C ARG A 71 6.95 -7.64 11.38
N LEU A 72 5.64 -7.67 11.53
CA LEU A 72 4.83 -6.46 11.60
C LEU A 72 5.11 -5.74 12.92
N GLY A 73 5.18 -4.42 12.88
CA GLY A 73 5.29 -3.61 14.09
C GLY A 73 4.04 -3.72 14.97
N THR A 74 4.13 -3.46 16.26
CA THR A 74 2.96 -3.48 17.15
C THR A 74 2.15 -2.20 16.98
N CYS A 75 0.89 -2.31 16.55
CA CYS A 75 -0.07 -1.22 16.41
C CYS A 75 -1.47 -1.75 16.69
N ALA A 76 -2.21 -1.13 17.61
CA ALA A 76 -3.54 -1.58 17.99
C ALA A 76 -4.62 -1.12 17.00
N ALA A 77 -5.79 -1.70 17.05
CA ALA A 77 -6.93 -1.22 16.28
C ALA A 77 -7.33 0.19 16.77
N GLY A 78 -7.66 1.08 15.85
CA GLY A 78 -7.94 2.49 16.16
C GLY A 78 -6.73 3.40 16.14
N GLU A 79 -5.53 2.87 15.91
CA GLU A 79 -4.28 3.63 15.96
C GLU A 79 -3.65 3.84 14.57
N LEU A 80 -3.00 4.97 14.40
CA LEU A 80 -1.94 5.21 13.44
C LEU A 80 -0.61 5.13 14.16
N CYS A 81 0.26 4.21 13.74
CA CYS A 81 1.59 4.04 14.30
C CYS A 81 2.64 4.42 13.27
N LEU A 82 3.58 5.24 13.67
CA LEU A 82 4.67 5.75 12.85
C LEU A 82 6.00 5.42 13.51
N TRP A 83 6.95 4.85 12.76
CA TRP A 83 8.29 4.51 13.27
C TRP A 83 9.36 5.32 12.57
N GLU A 84 10.36 5.72 13.35
CA GLU A 84 11.50 6.52 12.89
C GLU A 84 12.30 5.85 11.75
N LYS A 85 12.36 4.52 11.74
CA LYS A 85 13.16 3.73 10.80
C LYS A 85 12.28 2.76 10.02
N ASP A 86 12.85 2.24 8.93
CA ASP A 86 12.26 1.16 8.16
C ASP A 86 12.03 -0.10 9.01
N ASP A 87 11.21 -1.02 8.52
CA ASP A 87 10.88 -2.30 9.14
C ASP A 87 10.29 -2.17 10.55
N PHE A 88 9.55 -1.10 10.80
CA PHE A 88 8.90 -0.84 12.08
C PHE A 88 9.89 -0.77 13.26
N LYS A 89 11.05 -0.16 13.02
CA LYS A 89 12.15 -0.01 14.00
C LYS A 89 12.29 1.45 14.45
N GLY A 90 13.09 1.63 15.51
CA GLY A 90 13.35 2.95 16.10
C GLY A 90 12.22 3.41 17.01
N ALA A 91 12.21 4.70 17.33
CA ALA A 91 11.18 5.32 18.14
C ALA A 91 9.83 5.23 17.43
N ARG A 92 8.78 4.84 18.18
CA ARG A 92 7.41 4.76 17.69
C ARG A 92 6.59 5.92 18.24
N GLN A 93 5.83 6.54 17.37
CA GLN A 93 4.78 7.49 17.69
C GLN A 93 3.43 6.84 17.41
N THR A 94 2.47 6.99 18.30
CA THR A 94 1.13 6.42 18.19
C THR A 94 0.12 7.53 18.32
N TYR A 95 -0.83 7.57 17.39
CA TYR A 95 -1.93 8.52 17.36
C TYR A 95 -3.24 7.74 17.35
N GLU A 96 -4.05 7.95 18.38
CA GLU A 96 -5.36 7.35 18.49
C GLU A 96 -6.39 8.20 17.73
N LEU A 97 -7.30 7.53 17.02
CA LEU A 97 -8.37 8.20 16.28
C LEU A 97 -9.23 9.08 17.20
N SER A 98 -9.46 8.64 18.43
CA SER A 98 -10.28 9.37 19.42
C SER A 98 -9.66 10.67 19.92
N GLY A 99 -8.34 10.80 19.81
CA GLY A 99 -7.58 11.97 20.26
C GLY A 99 -6.99 12.81 19.12
N THR A 100 -7.33 12.52 17.87
CA THR A 100 -6.76 13.18 16.70
C THR A 100 -7.86 13.87 15.90
N ASP A 101 -7.68 15.14 15.58
CA ASP A 101 -8.62 15.89 14.77
C ASP A 101 -8.66 15.37 13.34
N ILE A 102 -9.88 15.07 12.87
CA ILE A 102 -10.13 14.60 11.50
C ILE A 102 -10.03 15.77 10.54
N ASP A 103 -9.60 15.50 9.30
CA ASP A 103 -9.42 16.45 8.21
C ASP A 103 -8.44 17.60 8.53
N SER A 104 -7.73 17.50 9.66
CA SER A 104 -6.74 18.48 10.09
C SER A 104 -5.32 17.96 9.86
N CYS A 105 -4.40 18.88 9.54
CA CYS A 105 -2.99 18.56 9.42
C CYS A 105 -2.36 18.37 10.81
N VAL A 106 -1.80 17.19 11.04
CA VAL A 106 -1.11 16.85 12.28
C VAL A 106 0.39 16.73 11.99
N PRO A 107 1.21 17.71 12.33
CA PRO A 107 2.67 17.61 12.19
C PRO A 107 3.23 16.65 13.23
N LEU A 108 4.28 15.91 12.86
CA LEU A 108 5.07 15.16 13.83
C LEU A 108 5.85 16.10 14.73
N PRO A 109 6.23 15.68 15.95
CA PRO A 109 7.04 16.52 16.84
C PRO A 109 8.30 17.03 16.16
N ALA A 110 8.70 18.23 16.47
CA ALA A 110 9.85 18.89 15.85
C ALA A 110 11.10 18.01 15.91
N GLY A 111 11.80 17.89 14.80
CA GLY A 111 13.01 17.05 14.67
C GLY A 111 12.75 15.56 14.48
N THR A 112 11.49 15.11 14.49
CA THR A 112 11.14 13.71 14.25
C THR A 112 10.64 13.48 12.82
N THR A 113 10.89 12.29 12.31
CA THR A 113 10.39 11.81 11.01
C THR A 113 10.01 10.35 11.13
N ALA A 114 9.17 9.87 10.23
CA ALA A 114 8.87 8.44 10.15
C ALA A 114 9.23 7.89 8.78
N HIS A 115 9.67 6.63 8.78
CA HIS A 115 10.05 5.87 7.59
C HIS A 115 9.24 4.59 7.40
N SER A 116 8.50 4.16 8.40
CA SER A 116 7.53 3.07 8.29
C SER A 116 6.27 3.40 9.09
N LEU A 117 5.16 2.81 8.70
CA LEU A 117 3.86 3.10 9.32
C LEU A 117 2.92 1.90 9.33
N ALA A 118 1.95 1.95 10.23
CA ALA A 118 0.77 1.10 10.19
C ALA A 118 -0.48 1.96 10.39
N ASN A 119 -1.41 1.90 9.44
CA ASN A 119 -2.70 2.55 9.57
C ASN A 119 -3.76 1.52 9.99
N ARG A 120 -4.18 1.57 11.24
CA ARG A 120 -5.25 0.76 11.81
C ARG A 120 -6.41 1.58 12.36
N THR A 121 -6.48 2.85 11.98
CA THR A 121 -7.52 3.79 12.44
C THR A 121 -8.92 3.42 11.95
N GLY A 122 -9.04 2.58 10.91
CA GLY A 122 -10.32 2.33 10.22
C GLY A 122 -10.68 3.43 9.22
N ARG A 123 -9.82 4.44 9.03
CA ARG A 123 -10.02 5.59 8.15
C ARG A 123 -8.83 5.79 7.22
N PRO A 124 -9.03 6.40 6.03
CA PRO A 124 -7.90 6.75 5.17
C PRO A 124 -7.00 7.76 5.88
N VAL A 125 -5.68 7.58 5.72
CA VAL A 125 -4.66 8.49 6.26
C VAL A 125 -3.75 8.89 5.13
N THR A 126 -3.59 10.21 4.91
CA THR A 126 -2.57 10.74 4.02
C THR A 126 -1.35 11.14 4.84
N THR A 127 -0.20 10.68 4.45
CA THR A 127 1.08 11.11 5.01
C THR A 127 1.76 12.09 4.09
N TYR A 128 2.56 12.99 4.64
CA TYR A 128 3.20 14.08 3.90
C TYR A 128 4.68 14.20 4.23
N GLN A 129 5.48 14.47 3.21
CA GLN A 129 6.87 14.91 3.38
C GLN A 129 6.94 16.33 3.97
N SER A 130 5.95 17.18 3.67
CA SER A 130 5.82 18.50 4.25
C SER A 130 5.26 18.45 5.67
N ALA A 131 5.86 19.16 6.62
CA ALA A 131 5.36 19.27 8.00
C ALA A 131 4.05 20.08 8.11
N THR A 132 3.65 20.76 7.05
CA THR A 132 2.41 21.55 6.98
C THR A 132 1.37 20.93 6.06
N CYS A 133 1.49 19.63 5.74
CA CYS A 133 0.64 18.91 4.82
C CYS A 133 0.52 19.58 3.43
N GLY A 134 1.60 20.25 2.99
CA GLY A 134 1.66 20.85 1.67
C GLY A 134 1.84 19.78 0.58
N GLU A 135 1.08 19.91 -0.50
CA GLU A 135 1.09 18.97 -1.64
C GLU A 135 2.18 19.28 -2.66
N THR A 136 3.07 20.22 -2.36
CA THR A 136 4.26 20.53 -3.18
C THR A 136 5.39 19.51 -2.97
N GLY A 137 5.35 18.74 -1.87
CA GLY A 137 6.22 17.59 -1.59
C GLY A 137 5.52 16.29 -1.88
N GLU A 138 6.19 15.17 -1.57
CA GLU A 138 5.60 13.83 -1.70
C GLU A 138 4.50 13.62 -0.65
N PHE A 139 3.42 12.99 -1.07
CA PHE A 139 2.33 12.55 -0.19
C PHE A 139 1.65 11.32 -0.76
N GLU A 140 1.08 10.49 0.13
CA GLU A 140 0.36 9.29 -0.26
C GLU A 140 -0.73 8.96 0.76
N THR A 141 -1.85 8.41 0.28
CA THR A 141 -2.99 8.04 1.10
C THR A 141 -3.07 6.53 1.27
N TYR A 142 -3.12 6.10 2.51
CA TYR A 142 -3.19 4.69 2.91
C TYR A 142 -4.59 4.36 3.46
N PRO A 143 -5.25 3.30 2.96
CA PRO A 143 -6.56 2.90 3.44
C PRO A 143 -6.53 2.46 4.90
N GLY A 144 -7.65 2.67 5.61
CA GLY A 144 -7.78 2.36 7.05
C GLY A 144 -8.01 0.90 7.38
N THR A 145 -8.02 0.00 6.42
CA THR A 145 -8.33 -1.43 6.59
C THR A 145 -7.21 -2.27 7.19
N GLY A 146 -6.16 -1.64 7.72
CA GLY A 146 -4.99 -2.31 8.28
C GLY A 146 -3.82 -2.35 7.31
N THR A 147 -3.38 -1.19 6.84
CA THR A 147 -2.18 -1.05 6.01
C THR A 147 -0.91 -1.10 6.85
N TRP A 148 0.06 -1.90 6.42
CA TRP A 148 1.39 -2.00 7.00
C TRP A 148 2.42 -1.68 5.93
N LEU A 149 3.14 -0.57 6.10
CA LEU A 149 4.16 -0.11 5.18
C LEU A 149 5.53 -0.19 5.87
N PRO A 150 6.37 -1.18 5.53
CA PRO A 150 7.68 -1.36 6.16
C PRO A 150 8.69 -0.30 5.74
N SER A 151 8.51 0.33 4.59
CA SER A 151 9.39 1.42 4.12
C SER A 151 8.57 2.45 3.37
N SER A 152 8.55 3.66 3.86
CA SER A 152 7.92 4.80 3.18
C SER A 152 8.85 5.33 2.09
N PRO A 153 8.35 5.69 0.89
CA PRO A 153 9.17 6.23 -0.17
C PRO A 153 9.77 7.60 0.14
N TYR A 154 9.29 8.27 1.17
CA TYR A 154 9.78 9.56 1.66
C TYR A 154 9.73 9.63 3.19
N ARG A 155 10.40 10.63 3.75
CA ARG A 155 10.35 10.93 5.18
C ARG A 155 9.02 11.57 5.53
N VAL A 156 8.19 10.87 6.28
CA VAL A 156 6.92 11.38 6.78
C VAL A 156 7.19 12.42 7.88
N ARG A 157 6.59 13.61 7.74
CA ARG A 157 6.71 14.73 8.70
C ARG A 157 5.36 15.23 9.21
N ALA A 158 4.27 14.87 8.54
CA ALA A 158 2.91 15.17 8.94
C ALA A 158 1.96 14.12 8.38
N PHE A 159 0.75 14.09 8.91
CA PHE A 159 -0.32 13.27 8.38
C PHE A 159 -1.68 13.97 8.53
N LYS A 160 -2.67 13.43 7.84
CA LYS A 160 -4.08 13.81 7.95
C LYS A 160 -4.93 12.55 7.96
N ILE A 161 -5.87 12.46 8.90
CA ILE A 161 -6.88 11.39 8.94
C ILE A 161 -8.15 11.92 8.31
N TRP A 162 -8.70 11.21 7.34
CA TRP A 162 -9.90 11.62 6.63
C TRP A 162 -11.16 11.00 7.26
N GLU A 163 -12.29 11.65 7.08
CA GLU A 163 -13.53 11.12 7.61
C GLU A 163 -13.95 9.83 6.88
N ARG A 164 -13.93 9.83 5.56
CA ARG A 164 -14.13 8.66 4.67
C ARG A 164 -13.83 9.02 3.22
#